data_a7f1b0715d09ce77ef48777c9799d2da
#
_entry.id   a7f1b0715d09ce77ef48777c9799d2da
#
_cell.length_a   1.000
_cell.length_b   1.000
_cell.length_c   1.000
_cell.angle_alpha   90.00
_cell.angle_beta   90.00
_cell.angle_gamma   90.00
#
_symmetry.space_group_name_H-M   'P 1'
#
loop_
_entity.id
_entity.type
_entity.pdbx_description
1 polymer ?
#
loop_
_entity_poly.entity_id
_entity_poly.type
_entity_poly.pdbx_seq_one_letter_code
_entity_poly.pdbx_strand_id
1 'polypeptide(L)'
;MMEXSGNLVWSTFSFLSSSSFLLILQFSCILLSVISFEIDGSAEQAEKVCESSQLITHATSLGGIESLWERRRRWALESPSVPEQLIRLSVGCEHVEDIWQDIEQALASL
;
A
#
# COMPACT_ATOMS: atom_id res chain seq x y z
N MET A 1 1.34 12.91 7.09
CA MET A 1 0.52 12.48 5.95
C MET A 1 1.17 12.90 4.66
N MET A 2 1.20 12.03 3.69
CA MET A 2 1.84 12.34 2.42
C MET A 2 0.92 13.18 1.54
N GLU A 3 1.56 14.09 0.83
CA GLU A 3 0.87 15.01 -0.04
C GLU A 3 1.40 14.86 -1.44
N UNK A 4 0.95 14.51 -2.09
CA UNK A 4 1.34 14.39 -3.37
C UNK A 4 0.22 14.83 -4.05
N SER A 5 0.18 14.58 -5.12
CA SER A 5 -1.07 14.82 -5.72
C SER A 5 -2.07 13.75 -5.29
N GLY A 6 -1.59 12.61 -4.93
CA GLY A 6 -2.45 11.62 -4.32
C GLY A 6 -2.18 11.57 -2.82
N ASN A 7 -3.22 11.67 -2.03
CA ASN A 7 -3.10 11.56 -0.58
C ASN A 7 -3.35 10.14 -0.14
N LEU A 8 -2.66 9.77 0.92
CA LEU A 8 -2.84 8.45 1.51
C LEU A 8 -3.96 8.53 2.53
N VAL A 9 -4.99 7.75 2.33
CA VAL A 9 -6.15 7.69 3.23
C VAL A 9 -6.20 6.30 3.83
N TRP A 10 -6.16 6.23 5.13
CA TRP A 10 -6.11 4.95 5.82
C TRP A 10 -7.51 4.52 6.24
N SER A 11 -7.97 3.41 5.68
CA SER A 11 -9.28 2.91 6.08
C SER A 11 -9.25 2.33 7.48
N THR A 12 -8.09 1.86 7.93
CA THR A 12 -7.95 1.27 9.25
C THR A 12 -7.19 2.18 10.21
N PHE A 13 -6.24 2.93 9.71
CA PHE A 13 -5.34 3.74 10.54
C PHE A 13 -5.38 5.19 10.12
N SER A 14 -6.56 5.79 10.14
CA SER A 14 -6.76 7.13 9.60
C SER A 14 -5.91 8.20 10.25
N PHE A 15 -5.50 7.97 11.47
CA PHE A 15 -4.81 9.01 12.25
C PHE A 15 -3.33 8.73 12.43
N LEU A 16 -2.80 7.75 11.72
CA LEU A 16 -1.39 7.42 11.88
C LEU A 16 -0.52 8.44 11.15
N SER A 17 0.55 8.83 11.81
CA SER A 17 1.58 9.64 11.18
C SER A 17 2.52 8.73 10.38
N SER A 18 3.42 9.35 9.61
CA SER A 18 4.44 8.57 8.90
C SER A 18 5.28 7.75 9.88
N SER A 19 5.60 8.32 11.04
CA SER A 19 6.39 7.60 12.03
C SER A 19 5.67 6.36 12.52
N SER A 20 4.34 6.47 12.76
CA SER A 20 3.58 5.32 13.20
C SER A 20 3.51 4.25 12.13
N PHE A 21 3.38 4.67 10.87
CA PHE A 21 3.35 3.72 9.77
C PHE A 21 4.69 2.98 9.66
N LEU A 22 5.79 3.70 9.79
CA LEU A 22 7.10 3.06 9.75
C LEU A 22 7.25 2.05 10.87
N LEU A 23 6.75 2.37 12.05
CA LEU A 23 6.82 1.45 13.17
C LEU A 23 6.04 0.17 12.87
N ILE A 24 4.85 0.33 12.30
CA ILE A 24 4.03 -0.83 11.93
C ILE A 24 4.79 -1.70 10.91
N LEU A 25 5.41 -1.08 9.92
CA LEU A 25 6.16 -1.85 8.93
C LEU A 25 7.33 -2.60 9.54
N GLN A 26 8.01 -1.99 10.53
CA GLN A 26 9.10 -2.67 11.19
C GLN A 26 8.62 -3.93 11.92
N PHE A 27 7.48 -3.83 12.60
CA PHE A 27 6.91 -5.01 13.24
C PHE A 27 6.42 -6.02 12.21
N SER A 28 5.96 -5.56 11.06
CA SER A 28 5.47 -6.47 10.03
C SER A 28 6.57 -7.39 9.51
N CYS A 29 7.79 -6.93 9.50
CA CYS A 29 8.89 -7.78 9.08
C CYS A 29 8.97 -9.05 9.94
N ILE A 30 8.55 -8.93 11.19
CA ILE A 30 8.50 -10.09 12.09
C ILE A 30 7.19 -10.84 11.95
N LEU A 31 6.09 -10.10 11.82
CA LEU A 31 4.75 -10.66 11.89
C LEU A 31 4.11 -10.92 10.53
N LEU A 32 4.73 -10.43 9.46
CA LEU A 32 4.21 -10.58 8.10
C LEU A 32 2.78 -10.04 8.01
N SER A 33 2.61 -8.80 8.39
CA SER A 33 1.30 -8.16 8.44
C SER A 33 0.79 -7.78 7.06
N VAL A 34 -0.52 -7.77 6.94
CA VAL A 34 -1.21 -7.27 5.76
C VAL A 34 -1.93 -6.00 6.17
N ILE A 35 -1.76 -4.96 5.38
CA ILE A 35 -2.34 -3.65 5.65
C ILE A 35 -3.17 -3.23 4.44
N SER A 36 -4.35 -2.70 4.68
CA SER A 36 -5.17 -2.14 3.60
C SER A 36 -5.34 -0.65 3.83
N PHE A 37 -5.27 0.10 2.75
CA PHE A 37 -5.45 1.55 2.83
C PHE A 37 -6.02 2.04 1.51
N GLU A 38 -6.55 3.25 1.53
CA GLU A 38 -7.11 3.89 0.36
C GLU A 38 -6.29 5.12 0.01
N ILE A 39 -6.07 5.33 -1.26
CA ILE A 39 -5.50 6.62 -1.68
C ILE A 39 -6.65 7.60 -1.90
N ASP A 40 -6.33 8.87 -1.84
CA ASP A 40 -7.32 9.91 -2.13
C ASP A 40 -7.27 10.16 -3.63
N GLY A 41 -7.93 9.28 -4.38
CA GLY A 41 -7.88 9.36 -5.82
C GLY A 41 -8.79 8.33 -6.46
N SER A 42 -8.64 8.19 -7.76
CA SER A 42 -9.47 7.30 -8.54
C SER A 42 -8.92 5.88 -8.58
N ALA A 43 -9.72 4.97 -9.14
CA ALA A 43 -9.26 3.60 -9.37
C ALA A 43 -8.02 3.58 -10.25
N GLU A 44 -8.02 4.40 -11.29
CA GLU A 44 -6.87 4.45 -12.20
C GLU A 44 -5.62 4.95 -11.49
N GLN A 45 -5.78 5.91 -10.60
CA GLN A 45 -4.64 6.41 -9.84
C GLN A 45 -4.12 5.36 -8.88
N ALA A 46 -4.99 4.61 -8.24
CA ALA A 46 -4.56 3.53 -7.36
C ALA A 46 -3.81 2.46 -8.14
N GLU A 47 -4.30 2.14 -9.33
CA GLU A 47 -3.60 1.16 -10.16
C GLU A 47 -2.22 1.69 -10.54
N LYS A 48 -2.14 2.96 -10.89
CA LYS A 48 -0.86 3.55 -11.27
C LYS A 48 0.14 3.52 -10.12
N VAL A 49 -0.34 3.76 -8.90
CA VAL A 49 0.54 3.68 -7.73
C VAL A 49 1.12 2.28 -7.63
N CYS A 50 0.27 1.26 -7.75
CA CYS A 50 0.75 -0.11 -7.64
C CYS A 50 1.74 -0.48 -8.76
N GLU A 51 1.53 0.09 -9.94
CA GLU A 51 2.42 -0.20 -11.07
C GLU A 51 3.72 0.58 -11.00
N SER A 52 3.79 1.62 -10.17
CA SER A 52 4.96 2.50 -10.12
C SER A 52 5.99 2.10 -9.09
N SER A 53 5.72 1.07 -8.31
CA SER A 53 6.68 0.64 -7.29
C SER A 53 7.90 0.01 -7.95
N GLN A 54 9.03 0.13 -7.26
CA GLN A 54 10.29 -0.40 -7.75
C GLN A 54 10.79 -1.54 -6.87
N LEU A 55 10.38 -1.58 -5.62
CA LEU A 55 10.75 -2.64 -4.69
C LEU A 55 9.55 -3.55 -4.40
N ILE A 56 8.40 -2.94 -4.11
CA ILE A 56 7.19 -3.70 -3.79
C ILE A 56 6.65 -4.30 -5.08
N THR A 57 6.44 -5.59 -5.08
CA THR A 57 5.99 -6.29 -6.29
C THR A 57 4.47 -6.08 -6.47
N HIS A 58 4.07 -5.75 -7.69
CA HIS A 58 2.65 -5.61 -8.01
C HIS A 58 2.11 -6.99 -8.35
N ALA A 59 1.50 -7.65 -7.37
CA ALA A 59 1.06 -9.02 -7.54
C ALA A 59 0.02 -9.38 -6.50
N THR A 60 -0.74 -10.40 -6.80
CA THR A 60 -1.68 -11.00 -5.85
C THR A 60 -0.93 -12.02 -5.03
N SER A 61 -1.15 -12.05 -3.78
CA SER A 61 -0.66 -13.01 -2.80
C SER A 61 -0.44 -12.25 -1.52
N LEU A 62 -0.11 -12.95 -0.47
CA LEU A 62 0.15 -12.30 0.81
C LEU A 62 0.94 -13.25 1.70
N GLY A 63 1.56 -12.64 2.72
CA GLY A 63 2.17 -13.43 3.77
C GLY A 63 3.56 -13.95 3.47
N GLY A 64 4.14 -13.58 2.33
CA GLY A 64 5.47 -14.02 1.98
C GLY A 64 6.56 -13.12 2.53
N ILE A 65 7.80 -13.44 2.17
CA ILE A 65 8.94 -12.65 2.64
C ILE A 65 9.17 -11.39 1.81
N GLU A 66 8.58 -11.31 0.63
CA GLU A 66 8.70 -10.10 -0.19
C GLU A 66 7.42 -9.29 -0.08
N SER A 67 7.57 -7.98 -0.12
CA SER A 67 6.41 -7.09 -0.08
C SER A 67 5.69 -7.12 -1.42
N LEU A 68 4.37 -7.21 -1.33
CA LEU A 68 3.50 -7.23 -2.51
C LEU A 68 2.35 -6.26 -2.28
N TRP A 69 1.87 -5.64 -3.34
CA TRP A 69 0.63 -4.89 -3.20
C TRP A 69 -0.18 -4.95 -4.48
N GLU A 70 -1.48 -4.66 -4.32
CA GLU A 70 -2.38 -4.61 -5.47
C GLU A 70 -3.62 -3.82 -5.09
N ARG A 71 -4.24 -3.23 -6.11
CA ARG A 71 -5.57 -2.65 -5.96
C ARG A 71 -6.57 -3.80 -5.97
N ARG A 72 -7.35 -3.94 -4.92
CA ARG A 72 -8.19 -5.12 -4.77
C ARG A 72 -9.32 -5.19 -5.80
N ARG A 73 -9.90 -4.05 -6.13
CA ARG A 73 -11.03 -4.06 -7.06
C ARG A 73 -10.60 -4.29 -8.52
N ARG A 74 -9.33 -4.55 -8.76
CA ARG A 74 -8.94 -4.93 -10.12
C ARG A 74 -9.48 -6.31 -10.50
N TRP A 75 -9.90 -7.08 -9.52
CA TRP A 75 -10.46 -8.40 -9.77
C TRP A 75 -11.97 -8.30 -9.85
N ALA A 76 -12.55 -8.85 -10.92
CA ALA A 76 -13.98 -8.73 -11.17
C ALA A 76 -14.82 -9.40 -10.08
N LEU A 77 -14.27 -10.43 -9.44
CA LEU A 77 -15.01 -11.19 -8.42
C LEU A 77 -14.91 -10.57 -7.05
N GLU A 78 -14.15 -9.49 -6.89
CA GLU A 78 -14.06 -8.84 -5.59
C GLU A 78 -15.39 -8.18 -5.24
N SER A 79 -15.70 -8.14 -3.94
CA SER A 79 -16.97 -7.59 -3.48
C SER A 79 -17.14 -6.15 -3.93
N PRO A 80 -18.33 -5.78 -4.39
CA PRO A 80 -18.58 -4.37 -4.74
C PRO A 80 -18.49 -3.41 -3.56
N SER A 81 -18.51 -3.92 -2.34
CA SER A 81 -18.38 -3.05 -1.16
C SER A 81 -16.95 -2.58 -0.93
N VAL A 82 -15.97 -3.20 -1.59
CA VAL A 82 -14.58 -2.79 -1.46
C VAL A 82 -14.36 -1.53 -2.27
N PRO A 83 -13.78 -0.47 -1.68
CA PRO A 83 -13.55 0.76 -2.45
C PRO A 83 -12.67 0.54 -3.66
N GLU A 84 -12.96 1.29 -4.72
CA GLU A 84 -12.21 1.15 -5.97
C GLU A 84 -10.74 1.49 -5.82
N GLN A 85 -10.42 2.39 -4.88
CA GLN A 85 -9.05 2.87 -4.72
C GLN A 85 -8.32 2.18 -3.56
N LEU A 86 -8.86 1.09 -3.05
CA LEU A 86 -8.23 0.38 -1.94
C LEU A 86 -7.06 -0.45 -2.42
N ILE A 87 -5.94 -0.29 -1.75
CA ILE A 87 -4.72 -1.05 -2.01
C ILE A 87 -4.46 -1.94 -0.80
N ARG A 88 -4.16 -3.20 -1.06
CA ARG A 88 -3.72 -4.12 -0.01
C ARG A 88 -2.23 -4.35 -0.14
N LEU A 89 -1.51 -4.11 0.95
CA LEU A 89 -0.07 -4.27 1.01
C LEU A 89 0.26 -5.43 1.95
N SER A 90 0.90 -6.44 1.42
CA SER A 90 1.46 -7.52 2.24
C SER A 90 2.92 -7.18 2.50
N VAL A 91 3.25 -6.89 3.74
CA VAL A 91 4.57 -6.38 4.10
C VAL A 91 5.51 -7.55 4.32
N GLY A 92 6.63 -7.53 3.61
CA GLY A 92 7.64 -8.57 3.74
C GLY A 92 8.78 -8.14 4.65
N CYS A 93 9.95 -8.68 4.38
CA CYS A 93 11.10 -8.50 5.26
C CYS A 93 12.15 -7.55 4.73
N GLU A 94 11.84 -6.77 3.71
CA GLU A 94 12.77 -5.76 3.24
C GLU A 94 12.92 -4.68 4.31
N HIS A 95 14.00 -3.92 4.22
CA HIS A 95 14.24 -2.85 5.19
C HIS A 95 13.10 -1.85 5.14
N VAL A 96 12.61 -1.46 6.31
CA VAL A 96 11.41 -0.62 6.39
C VAL A 96 11.59 0.72 5.67
N GLU A 97 12.79 1.29 5.76
CA GLU A 97 13.03 2.56 5.08
C GLU A 97 12.92 2.43 3.57
N ASP A 98 13.37 1.30 3.04
CA ASP A 98 13.27 1.07 1.59
C ASP A 98 11.83 0.88 1.17
N ILE A 99 11.04 0.17 1.95
CA ILE A 99 9.63 0.02 1.67
C ILE A 99 8.94 1.38 1.67
N TRP A 100 9.23 2.18 2.69
CA TRP A 100 8.59 3.48 2.81
C TRP A 100 8.96 4.41 1.65
N GLN A 101 10.24 4.42 1.29
CA GLN A 101 10.68 5.23 0.17
C GLN A 101 10.00 4.81 -1.13
N ASP A 102 9.80 3.51 -1.31
CA ASP A 102 9.13 3.03 -2.51
C ASP A 102 7.67 3.49 -2.55
N ILE A 103 7.00 3.44 -1.41
CA ILE A 103 5.62 3.93 -1.33
C ILE A 103 5.57 5.42 -1.66
N GLU A 104 6.50 6.19 -1.08
CA GLU A 104 6.52 7.62 -1.32
C GLU A 104 6.72 7.95 -2.80
N GLN A 105 7.67 7.28 -3.44
CA GLN A 105 7.93 7.59 -4.84
C GLN A 105 6.78 7.12 -5.73
N ALA A 106 6.13 6.03 -5.38
CA ALA A 106 4.97 5.57 -6.15
C ALA A 106 3.83 6.57 -6.06
N LEU A 107 3.57 7.08 -4.86
CA LEU A 107 2.53 8.09 -4.69
C LEU A 107 2.88 9.40 -5.41
N ALA A 108 4.15 9.73 -5.45
CA ALA A 108 4.59 10.95 -6.12
C ALA A 108 4.44 10.85 -7.64
N SER A 109 4.22 9.65 -8.17
CA SER A 109 4.02 9.49 -9.60
C SER A 109 2.65 9.99 -10.08
N LEU A 110 1.75 10.29 -9.17
CA LEU A 110 0.40 10.75 -9.54
C LEU A 110 0.36 12.19 -10.03
#